data_76519f315f1d9c70266f60c53ba10400
#
_entry.id   76519f315f1d9c70266f60c53ba10400
#
_cell.length_a   1.000
_cell.length_b   1.000
_cell.length_c   1.000
_cell.angle_alpha   90.00
_cell.angle_beta   90.00
_cell.angle_gamma   90.00
#
_symmetry.space_group_name_H-M   'P 1'
#
loop_
_entity.id
_entity.type
_entity.pdbx_description
1 polymer ?
#
loop_
_entity_poly.entity_id
_entity_poly.type
_entity_poly.pdbx_seq_one_letter_code
_entity_poly.pdbx_strand_id
1 'polypeptide(L)'
;PATPFAMRANLAQNEPQTVARWEAASMYARIDDARREAGAPTFRFHDGPPYANGSIHVGHLLNKVLKDIVVRSRLMEGMRCPYTPGWDCHGLPIEHRVMIELQEKGKTAKLATLPEDTRRIAIRRECASYAEKFIKLQAGQMRRLLTLADYDDPYLTMNPEYEARTIEVFAELVEQGVV
;
A
#
# COMPACT_ATOMS: atom_id res chain seq x y z
N PRO A 1 35.18 10.86 28.08
CA PRO A 1 35.43 11.53 26.81
C PRO A 1 34.22 12.32 26.38
N ALA A 2 34.42 13.57 25.97
CA ALA A 2 33.34 14.37 25.37
C ALA A 2 33.00 13.80 23.99
N THR A 3 31.70 13.66 23.69
CA THR A 3 31.23 13.20 22.40
C THR A 3 30.14 14.14 21.88
N PRO A 4 30.10 14.45 20.55
CA PRO A 4 29.02 15.22 19.94
C PRO A 4 27.73 14.43 19.82
N PHE A 5 27.73 13.11 20.07
CA PHE A 5 26.53 12.29 20.01
C PHE A 5 25.63 12.55 21.22
N ALA A 6 24.33 12.77 20.95
CA ALA A 6 23.34 12.90 22.00
C ALA A 6 23.22 11.58 22.79
N MET A 7 23.29 11.66 24.11
CA MET A 7 23.17 10.47 24.98
C MET A 7 21.75 9.93 25.08
N ARG A 8 20.76 10.68 24.59
CA ARG A 8 19.36 10.27 24.51
C ARG A 8 18.89 10.39 23.07
N ALA A 9 18.25 9.34 22.57
CA ALA A 9 17.75 9.30 21.19
C ALA A 9 16.58 10.25 20.95
N ASN A 10 15.76 10.55 21.99
CA ASN A 10 14.55 11.39 21.90
C ASN A 10 13.66 11.00 20.70
N LEU A 11 13.40 9.71 20.52
CA LEU A 11 12.76 9.17 19.33
C LEU A 11 11.40 9.81 19.02
N ALA A 12 10.61 10.10 20.05
CA ALA A 12 9.31 10.75 19.88
C ALA A 12 9.36 12.10 19.15
N GLN A 13 10.46 12.85 19.32
CA GLN A 13 10.70 14.13 18.67
C GLN A 13 11.50 13.97 17.37
N ASN A 14 12.52 13.12 17.37
CA ASN A 14 13.47 13.03 16.27
C ASN A 14 12.94 12.22 15.07
N GLU A 15 12.16 11.16 15.32
CA GLU A 15 11.60 10.36 14.22
C GLU A 15 10.65 11.15 13.30
N PRO A 16 9.65 11.90 13.79
CA PRO A 16 8.81 12.71 12.91
C PRO A 16 9.58 13.73 12.08
N GLN A 17 10.62 14.33 12.67
CA GLN A 17 11.50 15.27 11.95
C GLN A 17 12.32 14.56 10.86
N THR A 18 12.76 13.34 11.14
CA THR A 18 13.49 12.51 10.16
C THR A 18 12.59 12.09 9.02
N VAL A 19 11.35 11.66 9.29
CA VAL A 19 10.34 11.37 8.26
C VAL A 19 10.16 12.60 7.37
N ALA A 20 9.81 13.74 7.94
CA ALA A 20 9.58 14.98 7.20
C ALA A 20 10.79 15.39 6.34
N ARG A 21 12.01 15.25 6.87
CA ARG A 21 13.24 15.55 6.12
C ARG A 21 13.45 14.59 4.93
N TRP A 22 13.18 13.30 5.10
CA TRP A 22 13.34 12.31 4.05
C TRP A 22 12.27 12.46 2.96
N GLU A 23 11.04 12.77 3.34
CA GLU A 23 9.96 13.07 2.41
C GLU A 23 10.26 14.34 1.59
N ALA A 24 10.63 15.43 2.26
CA ALA A 24 11.02 16.68 1.59
C ALA A 24 12.21 16.52 0.62
N ALA A 25 13.12 15.58 0.92
CA ALA A 25 14.26 15.26 0.07
C ALA A 25 13.93 14.22 -1.02
N SER A 26 12.71 13.68 -1.08
CA SER A 26 12.33 12.54 -1.96
C SER A 26 13.39 11.42 -1.88
N MET A 27 13.78 11.05 -0.67
CA MET A 27 14.97 10.21 -0.41
C MET A 27 14.94 8.91 -1.17
N TYR A 28 13.80 8.20 -1.18
CA TYR A 28 13.67 6.92 -1.84
C TYR A 28 13.83 7.05 -3.37
N ALA A 29 13.14 7.99 -4.00
CA ALA A 29 13.22 8.24 -5.44
C ALA A 29 14.66 8.61 -5.86
N ARG A 30 15.33 9.47 -5.09
CA ARG A 30 16.74 9.83 -5.34
C ARG A 30 17.69 8.64 -5.27
N ILE A 31 17.46 7.70 -4.35
CA ILE A 31 18.25 6.47 -4.24
C ILE A 31 18.00 5.60 -5.47
N ASP A 32 16.74 5.39 -5.87
CA ASP A 32 16.39 4.58 -7.04
C ASP A 32 16.98 5.17 -8.33
N ASP A 33 16.85 6.49 -8.53
CA ASP A 33 17.42 7.21 -9.67
C ASP A 33 18.94 7.07 -9.73
N ALA A 34 19.64 7.33 -8.64
CA ALA A 34 21.09 7.21 -8.59
C ALA A 34 21.56 5.78 -8.90
N ARG A 35 20.85 4.75 -8.43
CA ARG A 35 21.17 3.36 -8.74
C ARG A 35 20.86 3.00 -10.20
N ARG A 36 19.78 3.54 -10.76
CA ARG A 36 19.43 3.36 -12.17
C ARG A 36 20.48 4.01 -13.08
N GLU A 37 20.88 5.23 -12.81
CA GLU A 37 21.88 5.97 -13.58
C GLU A 37 23.27 5.30 -13.51
N ALA A 38 23.62 4.72 -12.38
CA ALA A 38 24.84 3.94 -12.22
C ALA A 38 24.81 2.56 -12.89
N GLY A 39 23.70 2.16 -13.53
CA GLY A 39 23.54 0.83 -14.12
C GLY A 39 23.59 -0.31 -13.09
N ALA A 40 23.21 -0.05 -11.85
CA ALA A 40 23.29 -1.03 -10.78
C ALA A 40 22.39 -2.26 -11.06
N PRO A 41 22.81 -3.46 -10.63
CA PRO A 41 22.00 -4.67 -10.79
C PRO A 41 20.69 -4.50 -10.00
N THR A 42 19.57 -4.92 -10.61
CA THR A 42 18.24 -4.76 -10.01
C THR A 42 17.83 -5.99 -9.22
N PHE A 43 17.54 -5.81 -7.93
CA PHE A 43 16.84 -6.77 -7.10
C PHE A 43 15.34 -6.46 -7.15
N ARG A 44 14.56 -7.32 -7.81
CA ARG A 44 13.10 -7.18 -7.89
C ARG A 44 12.47 -7.64 -6.58
N PHE A 45 11.82 -6.70 -5.90
CA PHE A 45 11.14 -6.96 -4.65
C PHE A 45 9.63 -6.75 -4.83
N HIS A 46 8.85 -7.75 -4.44
CA HIS A 46 7.39 -7.71 -4.50
C HIS A 46 6.79 -8.09 -3.15
N ASP A 47 5.70 -7.45 -2.80
CA ASP A 47 4.95 -7.65 -1.55
C ASP A 47 3.50 -8.00 -1.84
N GLY A 48 2.94 -8.95 -1.12
CA GLY A 48 1.49 -9.18 -1.10
C GLY A 48 0.77 -7.95 -0.53
N PRO A 49 -0.25 -7.42 -1.22
CA PRO A 49 -0.92 -6.21 -0.80
C PRO A 49 -1.76 -6.45 0.47
N PRO A 50 -1.66 -5.59 1.50
CA PRO A 50 -2.57 -5.65 2.63
C PRO A 50 -3.99 -5.25 2.22
N TYR A 51 -5.00 -5.72 2.96
CA TYR A 51 -6.36 -5.25 2.80
C TYR A 51 -6.49 -3.76 3.18
N ALA A 52 -7.21 -3.01 2.33
CA ALA A 52 -7.56 -1.62 2.60
C ALA A 52 -8.72 -1.53 3.62
N ASN A 53 -8.50 -2.08 4.81
CA ASN A 53 -9.51 -2.21 5.86
C ASN A 53 -8.90 -2.01 7.26
N GLY A 54 -9.25 -0.90 7.90
CA GLY A 54 -8.77 -0.56 9.24
C GLY A 54 -7.35 0.00 9.29
N SER A 55 -6.89 0.25 10.51
CA SER A 55 -5.51 0.68 10.79
C SER A 55 -4.54 -0.50 10.70
N ILE A 56 -3.26 -0.20 10.51
CA ILE A 56 -2.21 -1.24 10.66
C ILE A 56 -2.19 -1.76 12.11
N HIS A 57 -1.77 -2.99 12.27
CA HIS A 57 -1.59 -3.66 13.55
C HIS A 57 -0.19 -4.28 13.65
N VAL A 58 0.14 -4.90 14.79
CA VAL A 58 1.47 -5.48 15.05
C VAL A 58 1.92 -6.45 13.95
N GLY A 59 1.01 -7.22 13.35
CA GLY A 59 1.33 -8.11 12.22
C GLY A 59 1.81 -7.34 10.99
N HIS A 60 1.18 -6.22 10.67
CA HIS A 60 1.66 -5.32 9.61
C HIS A 60 3.02 -4.71 9.96
N LEU A 61 3.21 -4.29 11.22
CA LEU A 61 4.49 -3.75 11.68
C LEU A 61 5.62 -4.76 11.46
N LEU A 62 5.47 -5.99 11.97
CA LEU A 62 6.47 -7.05 11.82
C LEU A 62 6.78 -7.31 10.33
N ASN A 63 5.73 -7.50 9.53
CA ASN A 63 5.85 -7.77 8.10
C ASN A 63 6.59 -6.64 7.36
N LYS A 64 6.19 -5.39 7.57
CA LYS A 64 6.79 -4.24 6.86
C LYS A 64 8.20 -3.94 7.31
N VAL A 65 8.52 -4.10 8.60
CA VAL A 65 9.90 -3.93 9.10
C VAL A 65 10.84 -4.98 8.51
N LEU A 66 10.44 -6.26 8.47
CA LEU A 66 11.26 -7.31 7.86
C LEU A 66 11.52 -7.05 6.37
N LYS A 67 10.50 -6.61 5.66
CA LYS A 67 10.63 -6.24 4.23
C LYS A 67 11.50 -5.02 4.01
N ASP A 68 11.38 -4.02 4.85
CA ASP A 68 12.24 -2.82 4.81
C ASP A 68 13.71 -3.16 5.07
N ILE A 69 13.98 -4.11 5.97
CA ILE A 69 15.35 -4.63 6.17
C ILE A 69 15.90 -5.24 4.89
N VAL A 70 15.11 -6.02 4.15
CA VAL A 70 15.52 -6.59 2.86
C VAL A 70 15.80 -5.48 1.85
N VAL A 71 14.89 -4.52 1.68
CA VAL A 71 15.07 -3.39 0.75
C VAL A 71 16.35 -2.62 1.09
N ARG A 72 16.53 -2.24 2.35
CA ARG A 72 17.71 -1.48 2.80
C ARG A 72 19.00 -2.26 2.62
N SER A 73 19.03 -3.56 2.96
CA SER A 73 20.23 -4.37 2.78
C SER A 73 20.66 -4.42 1.31
N ARG A 74 19.72 -4.61 0.38
CA ARG A 74 20.01 -4.62 -1.05
C ARG A 74 20.51 -3.26 -1.57
N LEU A 75 19.89 -2.18 -1.10
CA LEU A 75 20.37 -0.83 -1.42
C LEU A 75 21.79 -0.58 -0.87
N MET A 76 22.09 -1.05 0.34
CA MET A 76 23.43 -0.93 0.95
C MET A 76 24.49 -1.79 0.23
N GLU A 77 24.09 -2.93 -0.35
CA GLU A 77 24.93 -3.77 -1.21
C GLU A 77 25.18 -3.14 -2.60
N GLY A 78 24.63 -1.97 -2.88
CA GLY A 78 24.80 -1.25 -4.14
C GLY A 78 23.79 -1.62 -5.21
N MET A 79 22.80 -2.44 -4.91
CA MET A 79 21.76 -2.80 -5.86
C MET A 79 20.69 -1.72 -6.00
N ARG A 80 20.00 -1.70 -7.15
CA ARG A 80 18.71 -1.03 -7.29
C ARG A 80 17.61 -1.94 -6.73
N CYS A 81 16.73 -1.43 -5.90
CA CYS A 81 15.63 -2.21 -5.30
C CYS A 81 14.31 -1.46 -5.41
N PRO A 82 13.68 -1.44 -6.61
CA PRO A 82 12.38 -0.80 -6.78
C PRO A 82 11.32 -1.58 -6.00
N TYR A 83 10.58 -0.86 -5.16
CA TYR A 83 9.51 -1.40 -4.37
C TYR A 83 8.26 -0.50 -4.46
N THR A 84 7.26 -0.99 -5.18
CA THR A 84 5.94 -0.37 -5.28
C THR A 84 5.00 -1.08 -4.31
N PRO A 85 4.49 -0.40 -3.28
CA PRO A 85 3.50 -0.98 -2.38
C PRO A 85 2.16 -1.10 -3.09
N GLY A 86 1.31 -2.00 -2.60
CA GLY A 86 -0.04 -2.16 -3.13
C GLY A 86 -1.07 -2.34 -2.03
N TRP A 87 -2.35 -2.29 -2.41
CA TRP A 87 -3.49 -2.58 -1.53
C TRP A 87 -4.49 -3.50 -2.21
N ASP A 88 -4.96 -4.48 -1.43
CA ASP A 88 -6.12 -5.29 -1.79
C ASP A 88 -7.39 -4.53 -1.41
N CYS A 89 -8.17 -4.18 -2.44
CA CYS A 89 -9.32 -3.30 -2.34
C CYS A 89 -10.65 -4.04 -2.50
N HIS A 90 -10.63 -5.36 -2.60
CA HIS A 90 -11.79 -6.20 -2.87
C HIS A 90 -12.09 -7.17 -1.72
N GLY A 91 -13.21 -7.85 -1.87
CA GLY A 91 -13.57 -9.00 -1.07
C GLY A 91 -14.46 -8.72 0.14
N LEU A 92 -14.91 -9.81 0.72
CA LEU A 92 -15.91 -9.85 1.78
C LEU A 92 -15.62 -8.95 2.99
N PRO A 93 -14.37 -8.80 3.48
CA PRO A 93 -14.11 -7.95 4.63
C PRO A 93 -14.49 -6.47 4.42
N ILE A 94 -14.26 -5.95 3.21
CA ILE A 94 -14.61 -4.56 2.84
C ILE A 94 -16.11 -4.45 2.61
N GLU A 95 -16.68 -5.35 1.79
CA GLU A 95 -18.11 -5.34 1.47
C GLU A 95 -18.99 -5.47 2.71
N HIS A 96 -18.66 -6.40 3.59
CA HIS A 96 -19.40 -6.61 4.84
C HIS A 96 -19.36 -5.37 5.73
N ARG A 97 -18.18 -4.75 5.87
CA ARG A 97 -18.05 -3.53 6.67
C ARG A 97 -18.84 -2.36 6.09
N VAL A 98 -18.76 -2.17 4.77
CA VAL A 98 -19.54 -1.14 4.06
C VAL A 98 -21.04 -1.37 4.22
N MET A 99 -21.50 -2.60 4.12
CA MET A 99 -22.92 -2.91 4.32
C MET A 99 -23.41 -2.59 5.73
N ILE A 100 -22.59 -2.87 6.76
CA ILE A 100 -22.89 -2.47 8.15
C ILE A 100 -22.99 -0.94 8.24
N GLU A 101 -22.01 -0.22 7.71
CA GLU A 101 -22.02 1.25 7.75
C GLU A 101 -23.21 1.87 7.01
N LEU A 102 -23.60 1.28 5.88
CA LEU A 102 -24.79 1.71 5.12
C LEU A 102 -26.08 1.47 5.93
N GLN A 103 -26.14 0.37 6.66
CA GLN A 103 -27.27 0.07 7.56
C GLN A 103 -27.32 1.05 8.73
N GLU A 104 -26.21 1.29 9.42
CA GLU A 104 -26.10 2.26 10.50
C GLU A 104 -26.48 3.68 10.07
N LYS A 105 -26.15 4.05 8.84
CA LYS A 105 -26.52 5.35 8.23
C LYS A 105 -27.95 5.40 7.65
N GLY A 106 -28.73 4.33 7.78
CA GLY A 106 -30.10 4.24 7.25
C GLY A 106 -30.20 4.28 5.72
N LYS A 107 -29.11 4.02 4.98
CA LYS A 107 -29.07 4.09 3.52
C LYS A 107 -29.56 2.82 2.82
N THR A 108 -29.65 1.69 3.52
CA THR A 108 -30.01 0.38 2.94
C THR A 108 -31.40 0.37 2.33
N ALA A 109 -32.38 1.01 2.98
CA ALA A 109 -33.75 1.10 2.45
C ALA A 109 -33.79 1.81 1.09
N LYS A 110 -33.06 2.91 0.93
CA LYS A 110 -32.95 3.63 -0.34
C LYS A 110 -32.27 2.79 -1.43
N LEU A 111 -31.22 2.06 -1.06
CA LEU A 111 -30.53 1.16 -2.01
C LEU A 111 -31.43 0.02 -2.47
N ALA A 112 -32.30 -0.51 -1.60
CA ALA A 112 -33.22 -1.57 -1.92
C ALA A 112 -34.27 -1.17 -2.97
N THR A 113 -34.58 0.12 -3.13
CA THR A 113 -35.52 0.62 -4.14
C THR A 113 -34.90 0.77 -5.53
N LEU A 114 -33.59 0.66 -5.67
CA LEU A 114 -32.89 0.80 -6.94
C LEU A 114 -32.93 -0.50 -7.74
N PRO A 115 -32.95 -0.41 -9.09
CA PRO A 115 -32.71 -1.57 -9.96
C PRO A 115 -31.41 -2.27 -9.57
N GLU A 116 -31.34 -3.58 -9.75
CA GLU A 116 -30.22 -4.41 -9.26
C GLU A 116 -28.85 -3.92 -9.72
N ASP A 117 -28.70 -3.63 -11.01
CA ASP A 117 -27.42 -3.15 -11.56
C ASP A 117 -27.02 -1.78 -10.98
N THR A 118 -27.98 -0.86 -10.86
CA THR A 118 -27.73 0.46 -10.24
C THR A 118 -27.33 0.32 -8.77
N ARG A 119 -27.98 -0.59 -8.06
CA ARG A 119 -27.66 -0.89 -6.66
C ARG A 119 -26.25 -1.47 -6.52
N ARG A 120 -25.87 -2.44 -7.37
CA ARG A 120 -24.52 -3.03 -7.39
C ARG A 120 -23.45 -1.96 -7.63
N ILE A 121 -23.67 -1.09 -8.62
CA ILE A 121 -22.74 0.02 -8.91
C ILE A 121 -22.64 0.97 -7.71
N ALA A 122 -23.74 1.30 -7.06
CA ALA A 122 -23.75 2.18 -5.89
C ALA A 122 -22.95 1.56 -4.72
N ILE A 123 -23.14 0.26 -4.44
CA ILE A 123 -22.40 -0.46 -3.40
C ILE A 123 -20.91 -0.51 -3.74
N ARG A 124 -20.53 -0.82 -4.98
CA ARG A 124 -19.11 -0.82 -5.42
C ARG A 124 -18.43 0.53 -5.20
N ARG A 125 -19.14 1.64 -5.49
CA ARG A 125 -18.61 3.00 -5.26
C ARG A 125 -18.38 3.27 -3.76
N GLU A 126 -19.29 2.84 -2.90
CA GLU A 126 -19.11 2.97 -1.45
C GLU A 126 -17.92 2.11 -0.97
N CYS A 127 -17.72 0.90 -1.52
CA CYS A 127 -16.57 0.05 -1.23
C CYS A 127 -15.26 0.69 -1.70
N ALA A 128 -15.22 1.26 -2.90
CA ALA A 128 -14.05 1.98 -3.39
C ALA A 128 -13.68 3.18 -2.50
N SER A 129 -14.67 4.01 -2.15
CA SER A 129 -14.45 5.14 -1.22
C SER A 129 -13.97 4.69 0.16
N TYR A 130 -14.49 3.57 0.65
CA TYR A 130 -14.02 2.97 1.90
C TYR A 130 -12.56 2.55 1.80
N ALA A 131 -12.20 1.81 0.74
CA ALA A 131 -10.83 1.37 0.49
C ALA A 131 -9.87 2.57 0.38
N GLU A 132 -10.19 3.59 -0.41
CA GLU A 132 -9.39 4.81 -0.54
C GLU A 132 -9.08 5.48 0.78
N LYS A 133 -10.07 5.55 1.69
CA LYS A 133 -9.88 6.09 3.04
C LYS A 133 -8.81 5.32 3.81
N PHE A 134 -8.86 3.99 3.77
CA PHE A 134 -7.92 3.15 4.52
C PHE A 134 -6.56 3.03 3.83
N ILE A 135 -6.47 3.11 2.52
CA ILE A 135 -5.21 3.24 1.78
C ILE A 135 -4.44 4.47 2.29
N LYS A 136 -5.10 5.64 2.31
CA LYS A 136 -4.48 6.88 2.81
C LYS A 136 -4.03 6.76 4.27
N LEU A 137 -4.88 6.18 5.13
CA LEU A 137 -4.55 5.97 6.53
C LEU A 137 -3.34 5.05 6.70
N GLN A 138 -3.38 3.88 6.07
CA GLN A 138 -2.32 2.88 6.18
C GLN A 138 -1.00 3.36 5.56
N ALA A 139 -1.04 4.03 4.40
CA ALA A 139 0.14 4.63 3.79
C ALA A 139 0.81 5.64 4.74
N GLY A 140 0.02 6.53 5.36
CA GLY A 140 0.55 7.45 6.37
C GLY A 140 1.16 6.75 7.58
N GLN A 141 0.54 5.68 8.07
CA GLN A 141 1.06 4.88 9.16
C GLN A 141 2.36 4.14 8.76
N MET A 142 2.45 3.61 7.54
CA MET A 142 3.66 2.95 7.02
C MET A 142 4.80 3.96 6.80
N ARG A 143 4.51 5.15 6.27
CA ARG A 143 5.50 6.24 6.17
C ARG A 143 6.04 6.63 7.55
N ARG A 144 5.19 6.64 8.58
CA ARG A 144 5.62 6.90 9.96
C ARG A 144 6.61 5.86 10.49
N LEU A 145 6.60 4.62 9.96
CA LEU A 145 7.58 3.57 10.26
C LEU A 145 8.90 3.74 9.51
N LEU A 146 9.04 4.77 8.67
CA LEU A 146 10.22 5.02 7.82
C LEU A 146 10.52 3.88 6.82
N THR A 147 9.52 3.10 6.43
CA THR A 147 9.70 2.07 5.41
C THR A 147 9.95 2.71 4.04
N LEU A 148 10.97 2.20 3.33
CA LEU A 148 11.34 2.70 2.01
C LEU A 148 10.51 2.03 0.91
N ALA A 149 9.66 2.81 0.24
CA ALA A 149 8.83 2.36 -0.87
C ALA A 149 8.31 3.57 -1.66
N ASP A 150 7.84 3.33 -2.86
CA ASP A 150 7.12 4.34 -3.66
C ASP A 150 5.64 4.39 -3.25
N TYR A 151 5.37 5.15 -2.19
CA TYR A 151 3.99 5.35 -1.69
C TYR A 151 3.18 6.36 -2.52
N ASP A 152 3.80 7.05 -3.47
CA ASP A 152 3.11 8.07 -4.28
C ASP A 152 2.47 7.45 -5.52
N ASP A 153 2.99 6.31 -5.98
CA ASP A 153 2.42 5.53 -7.09
C ASP A 153 2.20 4.05 -6.70
N PRO A 154 1.29 3.76 -5.76
CA PRO A 154 0.97 2.41 -5.36
C PRO A 154 0.10 1.70 -6.40
N TYR A 155 0.20 0.36 -6.49
CA TYR A 155 -0.80 -0.40 -7.23
C TYR A 155 -2.02 -0.71 -6.36
N LEU A 156 -3.21 -0.60 -6.95
CA LEU A 156 -4.48 -0.88 -6.29
C LEU A 156 -5.23 -1.95 -7.08
N THR A 157 -5.67 -3.01 -6.40
CA THR A 157 -6.37 -4.11 -7.09
C THR A 157 -7.71 -3.68 -7.70
N MET A 158 -8.26 -2.54 -7.26
CA MET A 158 -9.49 -1.95 -7.83
C MET A 158 -9.25 -1.06 -9.05
N ASN A 159 -7.99 -0.84 -9.45
CA ASN A 159 -7.70 -0.07 -10.65
C ASN A 159 -8.09 -0.86 -11.91
N PRO A 160 -8.77 -0.23 -12.89
CA PRO A 160 -9.21 -0.91 -14.09
C PRO A 160 -8.09 -1.64 -14.86
N GLU A 161 -6.88 -1.07 -14.85
CA GLU A 161 -5.71 -1.68 -15.48
C GLU A 161 -5.28 -2.97 -14.76
N TYR A 162 -5.35 -3.00 -13.43
CA TYR A 162 -5.07 -4.21 -12.65
C TYR A 162 -6.12 -5.29 -12.90
N GLU A 163 -7.40 -4.90 -12.90
CA GLU A 163 -8.50 -5.83 -13.21
C GLU A 163 -8.37 -6.39 -14.63
N ALA A 164 -8.06 -5.55 -15.63
CA ALA A 164 -7.84 -5.97 -17.00
C ALA A 164 -6.71 -7.00 -17.12
N ARG A 165 -5.57 -6.75 -16.47
CA ARG A 165 -4.45 -7.71 -16.46
C ARG A 165 -4.81 -9.04 -15.80
N THR A 166 -5.61 -9.02 -14.75
CA THR A 166 -6.10 -10.25 -14.10
C THR A 166 -6.96 -11.07 -15.06
N ILE A 167 -7.85 -10.40 -15.83
CA ILE A 167 -8.71 -11.05 -16.84
C ILE A 167 -7.86 -11.60 -18.00
N GLU A 168 -6.85 -10.85 -18.48
CA GLU A 168 -5.93 -11.31 -19.53
C GLU A 168 -5.22 -12.61 -19.12
N VAL A 169 -4.64 -12.64 -17.91
CA VAL A 169 -3.98 -13.85 -17.40
C VAL A 169 -4.96 -15.01 -17.27
N PHE A 170 -6.18 -14.75 -16.82
CA PHE A 170 -7.22 -15.79 -16.75
C PHE A 170 -7.58 -16.33 -18.13
N ALA A 171 -7.70 -15.46 -19.14
CA ALA A 171 -7.96 -15.86 -20.52
C ALA A 171 -6.85 -16.75 -21.06
N GLU A 172 -5.57 -16.41 -20.81
CA GLU A 172 -4.43 -17.27 -21.20
C GLU A 172 -4.51 -18.65 -20.56
N LEU A 173 -4.93 -18.77 -19.29
CA LEU A 173 -5.10 -20.07 -18.63
C LEU A 173 -6.23 -20.90 -19.28
N VAL A 174 -7.32 -20.26 -19.69
CA VAL A 174 -8.42 -20.90 -20.43
C VAL A 174 -7.92 -21.40 -21.80
N GLU A 175 -7.19 -20.57 -22.54
CA GLU A 175 -6.62 -20.94 -23.84
C GLU A 175 -5.65 -22.13 -23.75
N GLN A 176 -4.91 -22.23 -22.66
CA GLN A 176 -3.99 -23.34 -22.38
C GLN A 176 -4.69 -24.61 -21.86
N GLY A 177 -6.00 -24.57 -21.65
CA GLY A 177 -6.77 -25.69 -21.14
C GLY A 177 -6.48 -26.04 -19.67
N VAL A 178 -6.02 -25.08 -18.89
CA VAL A 178 -5.76 -25.23 -17.44
C VAL A 178 -7.06 -25.01 -16.66
N VAL A 179 -7.98 -24.23 -17.20
CA VAL A 179 -9.32 -23.91 -16.68
C VAL A 179 -10.36 -24.27 -17.71
#